data_839055440712f069ecfc25b74a9eab68
#
_entry.id   839055440712f069ecfc25b74a9eab68
#
_cell.length_a   1.000
_cell.length_b   1.000
_cell.length_c   1.000
_cell.angle_alpha   90.00
_cell.angle_beta   90.00
_cell.angle_gamma   90.00
#
_symmetry.space_group_name_H-M   'P 1'
#
loop_
_entity.id
_entity.type
_entity.pdbx_description
1 polymer ?
#
loop_
_entity_poly.entity_id
_entity_poly.type
_entity_poly.pdbx_seq_one_letter_code
_entity_poly.pdbx_strand_id
1 'polypeptide(L)'
;VQYGQGYYLQKPSEMFHDIAPDVLNSINEINCRKNHMNGFRASNVYIENLSSKAISVSPYITVEQVYDLLNNNKNESYPGVCVVRNNEVVGVVMRNKLILQLSGRYGFTLNQNKPVSSIMDKNFLCVDYQTPISTVSHIATLRNEDNLYDFIVITKENKLVGTVSIKDLLQKITEIELLNAKYQNPLSGLPGNIEIEHELISCIESKSSSSVLYIDIDNFKAYND
;
A
#
# COMPACT_ATOMS: atom_id res chain seq x y z
N VAL A 1 -1.30 -13.54 15.15
CA VAL A 1 -1.07 -13.54 16.61
C VAL A 1 0.40 -13.74 16.85
N GLN A 2 1.09 -12.76 17.47
CA GLN A 2 2.54 -12.87 17.76
C GLN A 2 2.82 -13.80 18.96
N TYR A 3 1.86 -13.95 19.86
CA TYR A 3 1.97 -14.81 21.03
C TYR A 3 0.65 -15.52 21.28
N GLY A 4 0.71 -16.79 21.65
CA GLY A 4 -0.45 -17.60 21.99
C GLY A 4 -0.22 -18.34 23.30
N GLN A 5 -1.26 -18.52 24.11
CA GLN A 5 -1.23 -19.24 25.37
C GLN A 5 -2.47 -20.12 25.48
N GLY A 6 -2.34 -21.33 26.00
CA GLY A 6 -3.48 -22.20 26.32
C GLY A 6 -3.13 -23.68 26.26
N TYR A 7 -3.97 -24.49 26.94
CA TYR A 7 -3.82 -25.95 27.01
C TYR A 7 -3.87 -26.66 25.66
N TYR A 8 -4.51 -26.03 24.66
CA TYR A 8 -4.55 -26.59 23.31
C TYR A 8 -3.18 -26.51 22.62
N LEU A 9 -2.40 -25.47 22.91
CA LEU A 9 -1.07 -25.31 22.36
C LEU A 9 -0.10 -26.28 23.03
N GLN A 10 -0.08 -26.27 24.37
CA GLN A 10 0.75 -27.16 25.17
C GLN A 10 0.29 -27.13 26.64
N LYS A 11 0.28 -28.28 27.30
CA LYS A 11 0.08 -28.34 28.76
C LYS A 11 1.34 -27.82 29.46
N PRO A 12 1.20 -27.18 30.63
CA PRO A 12 2.35 -26.80 31.45
C PRO A 12 3.24 -28.01 31.73
N SER A 13 4.55 -27.86 31.51
CA SER A 13 5.56 -28.88 31.80
C SER A 13 6.82 -28.20 32.31
N GLU A 14 7.65 -28.95 33.05
CA GLU A 14 8.92 -28.44 33.57
C GLU A 14 9.96 -28.24 32.47
N MET A 15 9.80 -28.87 31.32
CA MET A 15 10.68 -28.70 30.14
C MET A 15 9.96 -27.99 29.02
N PHE A 16 10.68 -27.17 28.29
CA PHE A 16 10.21 -26.56 27.05
C PHE A 16 10.20 -27.60 25.93
N HIS A 17 9.07 -27.84 25.35
CA HIS A 17 8.89 -28.69 24.16
C HIS A 17 8.38 -27.85 23.01
N ASP A 18 8.71 -28.25 21.80
CA ASP A 18 8.14 -27.64 20.60
C ASP A 18 6.64 -27.96 20.51
N ILE A 19 5.88 -27.03 19.90
CA ILE A 19 4.45 -27.23 19.65
C ILE A 19 4.30 -28.40 18.66
N ALA A 20 3.35 -29.31 18.96
CA ALA A 20 3.08 -30.46 18.10
C ALA A 20 2.79 -30.00 16.64
N PRO A 21 3.33 -30.69 15.60
CA PRO A 21 3.21 -30.27 14.20
C PRO A 21 1.77 -30.09 13.72
N ASP A 22 0.86 -30.91 14.21
CA ASP A 22 -0.59 -30.85 13.89
C ASP A 22 -1.24 -29.59 14.46
N VAL A 23 -0.84 -29.17 15.65
CA VAL A 23 -1.31 -27.91 16.28
C VAL A 23 -0.72 -26.72 15.51
N LEU A 24 0.55 -26.80 15.14
CA LEU A 24 1.22 -25.76 14.35
C LEU A 24 0.55 -25.59 12.96
N ASN A 25 0.23 -26.71 12.30
CA ASN A 25 -0.48 -26.72 11.03
C ASN A 25 -1.89 -26.14 11.17
N SER A 26 -2.62 -26.50 12.23
CA SER A 26 -3.95 -25.94 12.52
C SER A 26 -3.88 -24.43 12.76
N ILE A 27 -2.86 -23.94 13.48
CA ILE A 27 -2.63 -22.50 13.69
C ILE A 27 -2.34 -21.80 12.36
N ASN A 28 -1.50 -22.40 11.53
CA ASN A 28 -1.17 -21.85 10.20
C ASN A 28 -2.39 -21.82 9.29
N GLU A 29 -3.22 -22.87 9.29
CA GLU A 29 -4.50 -22.88 8.56
C GLU A 29 -5.48 -21.81 9.05
N ILE A 30 -5.60 -21.62 10.36
CA ILE A 30 -6.45 -20.57 10.95
C ILE A 30 -5.91 -19.20 10.60
N ASN A 31 -4.59 -18.99 10.64
CA ASN A 31 -3.97 -17.73 10.25
C ASN A 31 -4.12 -17.47 8.75
N CYS A 32 -3.97 -18.49 7.89
CA CYS A 32 -4.24 -18.39 6.47
C CYS A 32 -5.71 -18.06 6.20
N ARG A 33 -6.65 -18.72 6.88
CA ARG A 33 -8.10 -18.42 6.78
C ARG A 33 -8.42 -17.02 7.31
N LYS A 34 -7.81 -16.58 8.43
CA LYS A 34 -7.93 -15.19 8.92
C LYS A 34 -7.36 -14.18 7.95
N ASN A 35 -6.22 -14.46 7.34
CA ASN A 35 -5.66 -13.61 6.30
C ASN A 35 -6.56 -13.59 5.06
N HIS A 36 -7.21 -14.70 4.70
CA HIS A 36 -8.23 -14.72 3.66
C HIS A 36 -9.54 -14.02 4.07
N MET A 37 -9.97 -14.11 5.34
CA MET A 37 -11.19 -13.43 5.83
C MET A 37 -10.96 -11.94 6.10
N ASN A 38 -9.81 -11.54 6.65
CA ASN A 38 -9.41 -10.12 6.71
C ASN A 38 -9.11 -9.56 5.30
N GLY A 39 -8.93 -10.46 4.31
CA GLY A 39 -8.75 -10.15 2.90
C GLY A 39 -9.99 -9.62 2.19
N PHE A 40 -11.16 -9.66 2.80
CA PHE A 40 -12.38 -9.39 2.04
C PHE A 40 -12.67 -7.91 1.77
N ARG A 41 -12.02 -6.91 2.41
CA ARG A 41 -12.32 -5.49 2.14
C ARG A 41 -11.18 -4.46 2.17
N ALA A 42 -10.19 -4.59 3.01
CA ALA A 42 -9.07 -3.64 3.03
C ALA A 42 -7.84 -4.12 2.23
N SER A 43 -7.70 -5.44 2.06
CA SER A 43 -6.55 -6.04 1.35
C SER A 43 -6.70 -6.10 -0.17
N ASN A 44 -7.87 -5.79 -0.71
CA ASN A 44 -8.12 -5.85 -2.16
C ASN A 44 -8.01 -4.50 -2.88
N VAL A 45 -7.54 -3.46 -2.20
CA VAL A 45 -7.24 -2.20 -2.89
C VAL A 45 -5.79 -2.22 -3.32
N TYR A 46 -5.59 -2.42 -4.62
CA TYR A 46 -4.27 -2.42 -5.23
C TYR A 46 -3.80 -1.00 -5.53
N ILE A 47 -2.48 -0.81 -5.56
CA ILE A 47 -1.86 0.51 -5.75
C ILE A 47 -2.22 1.14 -7.11
N GLU A 48 -2.57 0.34 -8.11
CA GLU A 48 -3.01 0.83 -9.42
C GLU A 48 -4.21 1.76 -9.34
N ASN A 49 -5.11 1.56 -8.36
CA ASN A 49 -6.30 2.39 -8.15
C ASN A 49 -5.97 3.82 -7.71
N LEU A 50 -4.76 4.06 -7.24
CA LEU A 50 -4.23 5.38 -6.86
C LEU A 50 -3.29 5.96 -7.93
N SER A 51 -3.03 5.19 -9.00
CA SER A 51 -2.08 5.57 -10.01
C SER A 51 -2.51 6.87 -10.71
N SER A 52 -1.65 7.86 -10.67
CA SER A 52 -1.76 9.07 -11.46
C SER A 52 -0.78 9.04 -12.62
N LYS A 53 -1.08 9.82 -13.66
CA LYS A 53 -0.26 9.90 -14.86
C LYS A 53 1.14 10.38 -14.51
N ALA A 54 2.16 9.58 -14.81
CA ALA A 54 3.56 9.95 -14.65
C ALA A 54 4.07 10.70 -15.87
N ILE A 55 4.91 11.71 -15.64
CA ILE A 55 5.71 12.28 -16.70
C ILE A 55 6.97 11.43 -16.85
N SER A 56 7.22 10.94 -18.05
CA SER A 56 8.43 10.19 -18.38
C SER A 56 9.31 10.98 -19.31
N VAL A 57 10.62 10.92 -19.07
CA VAL A 57 11.65 11.61 -19.84
C VAL A 57 12.79 10.67 -20.20
N SER A 58 13.47 10.93 -21.30
CA SER A 58 14.67 10.21 -21.69
C SER A 58 15.85 10.58 -20.77
N PRO A 59 16.78 9.63 -20.43
CA PRO A 59 17.97 9.93 -19.63
C PRO A 59 18.95 10.94 -20.30
N TYR A 60 18.75 11.19 -21.58
CA TYR A 60 19.64 12.05 -22.39
C TYR A 60 19.17 13.50 -22.52
N ILE A 61 17.96 13.84 -22.08
CA ILE A 61 17.51 15.23 -22.08
C ILE A 61 18.31 16.04 -21.07
N THR A 62 18.38 17.33 -21.28
CA THR A 62 19.14 18.23 -20.39
C THR A 62 18.39 18.53 -19.10
N VAL A 63 19.14 18.86 -18.06
CA VAL A 63 18.57 19.27 -16.76
C VAL A 63 17.71 20.53 -16.94
N GLU A 64 18.07 21.47 -17.80
CA GLU A 64 17.27 22.65 -18.12
C GLU A 64 15.90 22.28 -18.68
N GLN A 65 15.85 21.35 -19.64
CA GLN A 65 14.57 20.87 -20.21
C GLN A 65 13.67 20.23 -19.16
N VAL A 66 14.23 19.46 -18.21
CA VAL A 66 13.45 18.91 -17.11
C VAL A 66 12.96 19.99 -16.15
N TYR A 67 13.83 20.97 -15.84
CA TYR A 67 13.47 22.11 -15.01
C TYR A 67 12.31 22.90 -15.61
N ASP A 68 12.39 23.22 -16.91
CA ASP A 68 11.34 23.94 -17.64
C ASP A 68 10.03 23.14 -17.69
N LEU A 69 10.11 21.83 -17.93
CA LEU A 69 8.97 20.95 -17.96
C LEU A 69 8.24 20.93 -16.61
N LEU A 70 8.97 20.91 -15.49
CA LEU A 70 8.40 20.92 -14.14
C LEU A 70 7.87 22.29 -13.70
N ASN A 71 8.40 23.40 -14.23
CA ASN A 71 8.05 24.76 -13.82
C ASN A 71 7.04 25.45 -14.74
N ASN A 72 7.02 25.13 -16.04
CA ASN A 72 6.20 25.83 -17.03
C ASN A 72 4.76 25.31 -17.13
N ASN A 73 4.41 24.16 -16.53
CA ASN A 73 3.05 23.68 -16.46
C ASN A 73 2.26 24.41 -15.38
N LYS A 74 1.68 25.57 -15.75
CA LYS A 74 0.93 26.46 -14.84
C LYS A 74 -0.32 25.81 -14.20
N ASN A 75 -0.84 24.72 -14.76
CA ASN A 75 -2.10 24.11 -14.33
C ASN A 75 -1.93 22.75 -13.62
N GLU A 76 -0.75 22.12 -13.71
CA GLU A 76 -0.50 20.81 -13.07
C GLU A 76 0.87 20.85 -12.39
N SER A 77 0.85 20.79 -11.04
CA SER A 77 2.09 20.71 -10.25
C SER A 77 2.51 19.25 -10.13
N TYR A 78 3.37 18.80 -11.04
CA TYR A 78 3.96 17.47 -10.93
C TYR A 78 5.05 17.44 -9.84
N PRO A 79 5.06 16.43 -8.96
CA PRO A 79 6.07 16.30 -7.91
C PRO A 79 7.46 15.96 -8.45
N GLY A 80 7.54 15.47 -9.70
CA GLY A 80 8.78 15.09 -10.37
C GLY A 80 8.53 14.34 -11.67
N VAL A 81 9.59 13.79 -12.24
CA VAL A 81 9.56 12.99 -13.48
C VAL A 81 10.22 11.63 -13.28
N CYS A 82 9.76 10.64 -14.05
CA CYS A 82 10.40 9.33 -14.18
C CYS A 82 11.38 9.35 -15.34
N VAL A 83 12.61 8.91 -15.12
CA VAL A 83 13.61 8.75 -16.19
C VAL A 83 13.49 7.33 -16.73
N VAL A 84 13.15 7.22 -18.03
CA VAL A 84 12.84 5.96 -18.68
C VAL A 84 13.81 5.66 -19.81
N ARG A 85 14.36 4.44 -19.83
CA ARG A 85 15.19 3.91 -20.90
C ARG A 85 14.62 2.57 -21.35
N ASN A 86 14.39 2.37 -22.64
CA ASN A 86 13.83 1.14 -23.20
C ASN A 86 12.53 0.67 -22.51
N ASN A 87 11.66 1.61 -22.17
CA ASN A 87 10.41 1.40 -21.42
C ASN A 87 10.58 1.04 -19.92
N GLU A 88 11.80 0.96 -19.41
CA GLU A 88 12.07 0.71 -17.99
C GLU A 88 12.44 1.99 -17.26
N VAL A 89 11.99 2.12 -16.02
CA VAL A 89 12.34 3.26 -15.17
C VAL A 89 13.74 3.04 -14.61
N VAL A 90 14.65 3.94 -14.94
CA VAL A 90 16.07 3.88 -14.52
C VAL A 90 16.41 4.89 -13.43
N GLY A 91 15.51 5.79 -13.11
CA GLY A 91 15.67 6.80 -12.06
C GLY A 91 14.47 7.73 -11.99
N VAL A 92 14.48 8.58 -10.98
CA VAL A 92 13.48 9.64 -10.79
C VAL A 92 14.16 10.98 -10.53
N VAL A 93 13.48 12.06 -10.85
CA VAL A 93 13.92 13.41 -10.49
C VAL A 93 12.78 14.10 -9.78
N MET A 94 12.93 14.33 -8.48
CA MET A 94 11.96 15.06 -7.67
C MET A 94 12.15 16.57 -7.88
N ARG A 95 11.04 17.29 -8.03
CA ARG A 95 11.05 18.74 -8.27
C ARG A 95 11.76 19.51 -7.15
N ASN A 96 11.45 19.20 -5.88
CA ASN A 96 12.07 19.83 -4.72
C ASN A 96 13.59 19.61 -4.68
N LYS A 97 14.05 18.37 -4.94
CA LYS A 97 15.48 18.02 -4.96
C LYS A 97 16.19 18.69 -6.13
N LEU A 98 15.55 18.74 -7.30
CA LEU A 98 16.08 19.45 -8.47
C LEU A 98 16.26 20.94 -8.17
N ILE A 99 15.25 21.62 -7.63
CA ILE A 99 15.33 23.04 -7.28
C ILE A 99 16.43 23.26 -6.25
N LEU A 100 16.54 22.44 -5.22
CA LEU A 100 17.58 22.54 -4.20
C LEU A 100 18.97 22.40 -4.81
N GLN A 101 19.17 21.44 -5.70
CA GLN A 101 20.44 21.20 -6.37
C GLN A 101 20.85 22.37 -7.32
N LEU A 102 19.85 23.00 -7.93
CA LEU A 102 20.06 24.12 -8.84
C LEU A 102 20.15 25.49 -8.15
N SER A 103 19.71 25.62 -6.90
CA SER A 103 19.63 26.87 -6.13
C SER A 103 20.99 27.39 -5.68
N GLY A 104 22.07 26.58 -5.71
CA GLY A 104 23.42 27.01 -5.37
C GLY A 104 23.91 28.10 -6.32
N ARG A 105 24.84 28.97 -5.84
CA ARG A 105 25.32 30.17 -6.55
C ARG A 105 25.69 29.97 -8.04
N TYR A 106 26.10 28.76 -8.42
CA TYR A 106 26.43 28.36 -9.81
C TYR A 106 25.69 27.07 -10.21
N GLY A 107 24.76 26.59 -9.38
CA GLY A 107 24.09 25.28 -9.53
C GLY A 107 23.42 25.11 -10.89
N PHE A 108 22.65 26.10 -11.33
CA PHE A 108 21.97 26.07 -12.62
C PHE A 108 23.00 26.10 -13.79
N THR A 109 23.89 27.06 -13.81
CA THR A 109 24.87 27.23 -14.90
C THR A 109 25.77 26.01 -15.10
N LEU A 110 26.15 25.34 -14.02
CA LEU A 110 27.02 24.15 -14.08
C LEU A 110 26.28 22.87 -14.49
N ASN A 111 24.96 22.83 -14.32
CA ASN A 111 24.17 21.61 -14.54
C ASN A 111 23.21 21.70 -15.73
N GLN A 112 22.81 22.88 -16.18
CA GLN A 112 21.77 23.06 -17.20
C GLN A 112 21.95 22.20 -18.45
N ASN A 113 23.18 22.10 -18.96
CA ASN A 113 23.51 21.36 -20.19
C ASN A 113 23.85 19.88 -19.95
N LYS A 114 23.89 19.43 -18.69
CA LYS A 114 24.16 18.02 -18.38
C LYS A 114 22.95 17.17 -18.68
N PRO A 115 23.11 15.86 -19.04
CA PRO A 115 22.01 14.94 -19.19
C PRO A 115 21.37 14.68 -17.82
N VAL A 116 20.05 14.53 -17.79
CA VAL A 116 19.29 14.28 -16.55
C VAL A 116 19.76 13.02 -15.83
N SER A 117 20.32 12.06 -16.55
CA SER A 117 20.91 10.86 -15.96
C SER A 117 22.06 11.12 -14.97
N SER A 118 22.68 12.31 -15.02
CA SER A 118 23.76 12.70 -14.10
C SER A 118 23.26 13.15 -12.72
N ILE A 119 21.98 13.52 -12.62
CA ILE A 119 21.37 14.05 -11.39
C ILE A 119 20.18 13.23 -10.88
N MET A 120 19.70 12.26 -11.66
CA MET A 120 18.57 11.42 -11.27
C MET A 120 18.90 10.59 -10.03
N ASP A 121 17.91 10.42 -9.17
CA ASP A 121 17.98 9.47 -8.06
C ASP A 121 17.69 8.05 -8.58
N LYS A 122 18.59 7.12 -8.28
CA LYS A 122 18.47 5.71 -8.65
C LYS A 122 17.88 4.87 -7.50
N ASN A 123 17.83 5.43 -6.29
CA ASN A 123 17.30 4.77 -5.10
C ASN A 123 15.84 5.19 -4.88
N PHE A 124 14.98 4.87 -5.82
CA PHE A 124 13.56 5.17 -5.77
C PHE A 124 12.74 3.93 -5.45
N LEU A 125 11.56 4.12 -4.83
CA LEU A 125 10.63 3.03 -4.58
C LEU A 125 9.82 2.72 -5.84
N CYS A 126 9.96 1.48 -6.30
CA CYS A 126 9.21 0.91 -7.41
C CYS A 126 8.40 -0.29 -6.92
N VAL A 127 7.12 -0.34 -7.25
CA VAL A 127 6.22 -1.42 -6.87
C VAL A 127 5.43 -1.93 -8.07
N ASP A 128 5.04 -3.19 -8.02
CA ASP A 128 4.13 -3.77 -9.02
C ASP A 128 2.71 -3.19 -8.85
N TYR A 129 2.00 -3.01 -9.97
CA TYR A 129 0.65 -2.42 -10.01
C TYR A 129 -0.38 -3.19 -9.17
N GLN A 130 -0.19 -4.49 -8.96
CA GLN A 130 -1.03 -5.35 -8.12
C GLN A 130 -0.56 -5.44 -6.67
N THR A 131 0.34 -4.58 -6.23
CA THR A 131 0.76 -4.56 -4.82
C THR A 131 -0.35 -3.96 -3.96
N PRO A 132 -0.77 -4.63 -2.86
CA PRO A 132 -1.75 -4.08 -1.93
C PRO A 132 -1.27 -2.76 -1.32
N ILE A 133 -2.18 -1.80 -1.16
CA ILE A 133 -1.87 -0.46 -0.60
C ILE A 133 -1.24 -0.56 0.79
N SER A 134 -1.69 -1.50 1.63
CA SER A 134 -1.13 -1.73 2.98
C SER A 134 0.35 -2.12 2.93
N THR A 135 0.73 -2.97 1.97
CA THR A 135 2.13 -3.37 1.76
C THR A 135 2.96 -2.19 1.27
N VAL A 136 2.42 -1.42 0.31
CA VAL A 136 3.11 -0.23 -0.21
C VAL A 136 3.34 0.81 0.89
N SER A 137 2.33 1.03 1.75
CA SER A 137 2.44 1.93 2.89
C SER A 137 3.55 1.51 3.83
N HIS A 138 3.59 0.24 4.19
CA HIS A 138 4.64 -0.29 5.07
C HIS A 138 6.04 -0.08 4.47
N ILE A 139 6.25 -0.43 3.20
CA ILE A 139 7.53 -0.23 2.52
C ILE A 139 7.89 1.26 2.43
N ALA A 140 6.90 2.12 2.15
CA ALA A 140 7.10 3.56 2.05
C ALA A 140 7.59 4.19 3.37
N THR A 141 7.10 3.70 4.52
CA THR A 141 7.53 4.19 5.85
C THR A 141 8.93 3.74 6.26
N LEU A 142 9.47 2.70 5.63
CA LEU A 142 10.83 2.21 5.89
C LEU A 142 11.92 2.97 5.11
N ARG A 143 11.54 3.93 4.26
CA ARG A 143 12.49 4.73 3.48
C ARG A 143 13.26 5.71 4.36
N ASN A 144 14.45 6.08 3.91
CA ASN A 144 15.24 7.12 4.53
C ASN A 144 14.49 8.47 4.51
N GLU A 145 14.77 9.34 5.48
CA GLU A 145 14.13 10.66 5.61
C GLU A 145 14.21 11.49 4.33
N ASP A 146 15.34 11.45 3.61
CA ASP A 146 15.56 12.19 2.36
C ASP A 146 14.60 11.78 1.24
N ASN A 147 14.11 10.52 1.27
CA ASN A 147 13.26 9.93 0.23
C ASN A 147 11.82 9.65 0.72
N LEU A 148 11.53 9.99 1.98
CA LEU A 148 10.25 9.65 2.62
C LEU A 148 9.04 10.22 1.86
N TYR A 149 9.18 11.44 1.34
CA TYR A 149 8.11 12.15 0.63
C TYR A 149 8.17 12.02 -0.89
N ASP A 150 9.14 11.26 -1.42
CA ASP A 150 9.23 11.02 -2.85
C ASP A 150 8.04 10.19 -3.31
N PHE A 151 7.55 10.43 -4.51
CA PHE A 151 6.50 9.62 -5.09
C PHE A 151 6.96 8.16 -5.26
N ILE A 152 5.99 7.27 -5.37
CA ILE A 152 6.19 5.85 -5.59
C ILE A 152 5.95 5.58 -7.08
N VAL A 153 6.86 4.85 -7.71
CA VAL A 153 6.74 4.43 -9.10
C VAL A 153 5.95 3.13 -9.17
N ILE A 154 4.96 3.08 -10.04
CA ILE A 154 4.16 1.88 -10.30
C ILE A 154 4.55 1.31 -11.65
N THR A 155 4.85 0.02 -11.66
CA THR A 155 5.21 -0.71 -12.88
C THR A 155 4.34 -1.93 -13.10
N LYS A 156 4.23 -2.32 -14.35
CA LYS A 156 3.69 -3.61 -14.79
C LYS A 156 4.69 -4.24 -15.75
N GLU A 157 5.17 -5.44 -15.45
CA GLU A 157 6.22 -6.10 -16.26
C GLU A 157 7.42 -5.16 -16.49
N ASN A 158 7.89 -4.47 -15.46
CA ASN A 158 8.95 -3.46 -15.47
C ASN A 158 8.66 -2.19 -16.29
N LYS A 159 7.49 -2.06 -16.91
CA LYS A 159 7.09 -0.86 -17.67
C LYS A 159 6.38 0.13 -16.76
N LEU A 160 6.64 1.41 -16.95
CA LEU A 160 6.00 2.48 -16.21
C LEU A 160 4.48 2.50 -16.46
N VAL A 161 3.70 2.37 -15.39
CA VAL A 161 2.24 2.52 -15.40
C VAL A 161 1.86 3.92 -14.92
N GLY A 162 2.45 4.36 -13.81
CA GLY A 162 2.13 5.66 -13.21
C GLY A 162 2.95 5.92 -11.94
N THR A 163 2.53 6.92 -11.20
CA THR A 163 3.12 7.27 -9.90
C THR A 163 2.04 7.54 -8.88
N VAL A 164 2.36 7.37 -7.60
CA VAL A 164 1.50 7.70 -6.46
C VAL A 164 2.25 8.62 -5.52
N SER A 165 1.62 9.72 -5.12
CA SER A 165 2.18 10.58 -4.08
C SER A 165 1.95 9.97 -2.70
N ILE A 166 2.84 10.28 -1.75
CA ILE A 166 2.65 9.86 -0.35
C ILE A 166 1.37 10.45 0.23
N LYS A 167 1.00 11.66 -0.18
CA LYS A 167 -0.27 12.29 0.24
C LYS A 167 -1.48 11.43 -0.17
N ASP A 168 -1.56 11.02 -1.44
CA ASP A 168 -2.69 10.24 -1.94
C ASP A 168 -2.73 8.85 -1.29
N LEU A 169 -1.56 8.25 -1.06
CA LEU A 169 -1.43 6.98 -0.34
C LEU A 169 -1.98 7.09 1.08
N LEU A 170 -1.55 8.11 1.85
CA LEU A 170 -2.01 8.33 3.23
C LEU A 170 -3.50 8.65 3.28
N GLN A 171 -3.99 9.48 2.36
CA GLN A 171 -5.41 9.81 2.28
C GLN A 171 -6.24 8.54 2.05
N LYS A 172 -5.81 7.67 1.15
CA LYS A 172 -6.54 6.42 0.86
C LYS A 172 -6.51 5.43 2.01
N ILE A 173 -5.38 5.33 2.72
CA ILE A 173 -5.28 4.47 3.92
C ILE A 173 -6.25 4.96 4.99
N THR A 174 -6.25 6.28 5.27
CA THR A 174 -7.16 6.87 6.25
C THR A 174 -8.63 6.61 5.88
N GLU A 175 -8.98 6.75 4.60
CA GLU A 175 -10.32 6.43 4.10
C GLU A 175 -10.70 4.96 4.35
N ILE A 176 -9.79 4.03 4.04
CA ILE A 176 -9.97 2.59 4.27
C ILE A 176 -10.14 2.30 5.76
N GLU A 177 -9.32 2.89 6.62
CA GLU A 177 -9.39 2.71 8.08
C GLU A 177 -10.71 3.24 8.66
N LEU A 178 -11.17 4.41 8.21
CA LEU A 178 -12.47 4.97 8.61
C LEU A 178 -13.64 4.08 8.16
N LEU A 179 -13.58 3.55 6.95
CA LEU A 179 -14.59 2.61 6.46
C LEU A 179 -14.59 1.32 7.28
N ASN A 180 -13.42 0.76 7.57
CA ASN A 180 -13.29 -0.44 8.40
C ASN A 180 -13.85 -0.19 9.82
N ALA A 181 -13.50 0.93 10.44
CA ALA A 181 -14.00 1.30 11.77
C ALA A 181 -15.54 1.46 11.79
N LYS A 182 -16.14 1.93 10.69
CA LYS A 182 -17.58 2.12 10.56
C LYS A 182 -18.35 0.81 10.32
N TYR A 183 -17.78 -0.11 9.56
CA TYR A 183 -18.47 -1.30 9.06
C TYR A 183 -18.09 -2.60 9.76
N GLN A 184 -17.01 -2.62 10.54
CA GLN A 184 -16.58 -3.80 11.28
C GLN A 184 -16.92 -3.70 12.76
N ASN A 185 -17.19 -4.87 13.37
CA ASN A 185 -17.29 -4.96 14.81
C ASN A 185 -15.90 -4.79 15.43
N PRO A 186 -15.70 -3.81 16.33
CA PRO A 186 -14.37 -3.47 16.87
C PRO A 186 -13.72 -4.60 17.67
N LEU A 187 -14.51 -5.51 18.21
CA LEU A 187 -14.04 -6.62 19.05
C LEU A 187 -13.57 -7.82 18.22
N SER A 188 -14.37 -8.20 17.22
CA SER A 188 -14.12 -9.42 16.42
C SER A 188 -13.47 -9.15 15.07
N GLY A 189 -13.53 -7.90 14.57
CA GLY A 189 -13.13 -7.53 13.20
C GLY A 189 -14.06 -8.11 12.12
N LEU A 190 -15.17 -8.76 12.50
CA LEU A 190 -16.15 -9.26 11.56
C LEU A 190 -17.07 -8.13 11.05
N PRO A 191 -17.77 -8.34 9.91
CA PRO A 191 -18.76 -7.41 9.43
C PRO A 191 -19.77 -7.03 10.51
N GLY A 192 -20.01 -5.74 10.68
CA GLY A 192 -21.03 -5.22 11.60
C GLY A 192 -22.43 -5.25 10.98
N ASN A 193 -23.44 -4.83 11.75
CA ASN A 193 -24.85 -4.92 11.36
C ASN A 193 -25.15 -4.23 10.03
N ILE A 194 -24.54 -3.08 9.75
CA ILE A 194 -24.76 -2.33 8.49
C ILE A 194 -24.35 -3.16 7.29
N GLU A 195 -23.25 -3.87 7.42
CA GLU A 195 -22.70 -4.70 6.34
C GLU A 195 -23.53 -5.96 6.13
N ILE A 196 -23.97 -6.59 7.24
CA ILE A 196 -24.87 -7.75 7.21
C ILE A 196 -26.17 -7.37 6.49
N GLU A 197 -26.75 -6.22 6.82
CA GLU A 197 -27.96 -5.71 6.18
C GLU A 197 -27.77 -5.48 4.68
N HIS A 198 -26.64 -4.89 4.29
CA HIS A 198 -26.28 -4.64 2.88
C HIS A 198 -26.15 -5.94 2.08
N GLU A 199 -25.50 -6.96 2.65
CA GLU A 199 -25.37 -8.28 2.02
C GLU A 199 -26.72 -8.99 1.89
N LEU A 200 -27.58 -8.89 2.91
CA LEU A 200 -28.94 -9.46 2.86
C LEU A 200 -29.77 -8.82 1.75
N ILE A 201 -29.74 -7.48 1.62
CA ILE A 201 -30.43 -6.76 0.56
C ILE A 201 -29.90 -7.21 -0.81
N SER A 202 -28.57 -7.27 -0.98
CA SER A 202 -27.93 -7.71 -2.22
C SER A 202 -28.33 -9.14 -2.61
N CYS A 203 -28.41 -10.05 -1.66
CA CYS A 203 -28.88 -11.43 -1.88
C CYS A 203 -30.33 -11.47 -2.35
N ILE A 204 -31.20 -10.64 -1.77
CA ILE A 204 -32.61 -10.54 -2.16
C ILE A 204 -32.75 -9.98 -3.58
N GLU A 205 -32.02 -8.89 -3.90
CA GLU A 205 -32.09 -8.23 -5.20
C GLU A 205 -31.51 -9.09 -6.34
N SER A 206 -30.45 -9.85 -6.07
CA SER A 206 -29.81 -10.72 -7.07
C SER A 206 -30.67 -11.92 -7.48
N LYS A 207 -31.77 -12.19 -6.74
CA LYS A 207 -32.62 -13.39 -6.90
C LYS A 207 -31.84 -14.71 -6.91
N SER A 208 -30.65 -14.72 -6.32
CA SER A 208 -29.84 -15.92 -6.15
C SER A 208 -30.41 -16.78 -4.99
N SER A 209 -30.27 -18.08 -5.12
CA SER A 209 -30.62 -18.99 -4.00
C SER A 209 -29.61 -18.81 -2.88
N SER A 210 -30.05 -18.24 -1.77
CA SER A 210 -29.20 -17.93 -0.61
C SER A 210 -29.82 -18.51 0.66
N SER A 211 -28.99 -18.88 1.63
CA SER A 211 -29.41 -19.31 2.95
C SER A 211 -28.80 -18.43 4.02
N VAL A 212 -29.59 -18.03 5.00
CA VAL A 212 -29.17 -17.25 6.15
C VAL A 212 -29.15 -18.14 7.37
N LEU A 213 -28.03 -18.21 8.08
CA LEU A 213 -27.88 -18.94 9.32
C LEU A 213 -27.64 -17.92 10.45
N TYR A 214 -28.53 -17.91 11.42
CA TYR A 214 -28.39 -17.14 12.65
C TYR A 214 -27.96 -18.09 13.78
N ILE A 215 -26.83 -17.75 14.42
CA ILE A 215 -26.27 -18.58 15.49
C ILE A 215 -26.15 -17.71 16.74
N ASP A 216 -26.66 -18.23 17.87
CA ASP A 216 -26.51 -17.60 19.19
C ASP A 216 -25.94 -18.63 20.17
N ILE A 217 -25.27 -18.14 21.22
CA ILE A 217 -24.67 -18.99 22.24
C ILE A 217 -25.62 -19.03 23.45
N ASP A 218 -26.17 -20.21 23.74
CA ASP A 218 -27.02 -20.42 24.91
C ASP A 218 -26.24 -20.16 26.21
N ASN A 219 -26.90 -19.48 27.13
CA ASN A 219 -26.36 -19.18 28.48
C ASN A 219 -25.01 -18.37 28.45
N PHE A 220 -24.73 -17.61 27.40
CA PHE A 220 -23.48 -16.84 27.29
C PHE A 220 -23.22 -15.95 28.50
N LYS A 221 -24.27 -15.34 29.09
CA LYS A 221 -24.13 -14.50 30.27
C LYS A 221 -23.58 -15.28 31.48
N ALA A 222 -24.07 -16.49 31.72
CA ALA A 222 -23.60 -17.36 32.82
C ALA A 222 -22.16 -17.86 32.61
N TYR A 223 -21.68 -17.85 31.36
CA TYR A 223 -20.29 -18.22 31.04
C TYR A 223 -19.33 -17.03 31.18
N ASN A 224 -19.81 -15.81 31.00
CA ASN A 224 -19.00 -14.61 30.99
C ASN A 224 -18.94 -13.91 32.35
N ASP A 225 -19.86 -14.19 33.29
CA ASP A 225 -19.87 -13.74 34.68
C ASP A 225 -19.03 -14.69 35.57
#